data_ea92e0c6f029793713d5ce28482f7f2f
#
_entry.id   ea92e0c6f029793713d5ce28482f7f2f
#
_cell.length_a   1.000
_cell.length_b   1.000
_cell.length_c   1.000
_cell.angle_alpha   90.00
_cell.angle_beta   90.00
_cell.angle_gamma   90.00
#
_symmetry.space_group_name_H-M   'P 1'
#
loop_
_entity.id
_entity.type
_entity.pdbx_description
1 polymer ?
#
loop_
_entity_poly.entity_id
_entity_poly.type
_entity_poly.pdbx_seq_one_letter_code
_entity_poly.pdbx_strand_id
1 'polypeptide(L)'
;PEGISISDFFSQESKKGLEVRLKGLEVDKKIYNERLNFELSVILEMDFPGYFLIVSDFIRWAKEHGIPVGPGRGSGAGSLVAWALSITNVDPIEHDLLFERFLNPERISMPDFDIDFCTDRRDEVIAYVSEKYGSEKVSQIITYGTMAAKGVVRDVGRVLGHPYGFSDQISKMIPNELKMTLDKALEDSVELKSRYDSEESVSTLIDLSQDLEGIIRNVGTHAGGVVIAPSKISDFCPIYKGSDESDVVVSQFDKDDVEAVGLVKFDFLGLSNLTVMDKAIKIIANKGLSKELIDIDKLKLDDPKVFKLLQDCDTTGVFQLESEGMRGYLKKLKADCFEDIVAMLALYRPGPLDAGMVDDYIQVKHGAKVRYPHQMLEEILKPTNGVFLYQEQVMKSAQIMAGYSLGGADILRRAMGKKKVEEMAQQREVFVNGASKKNIDEKKANEIFDLIDKFSGYGFNKSHSVAYAYISYQTAWLKAHFPAPFMAAVLSGVMDDTDRVAFTVGESKKKGVKVISPDINQSEFEFSINDNKTIVYGLGAIKGVGEALVNEIVFEREQNGDYLDIFDFCF
;
A
#
# COMPACT_ATOMS: atom_id res chain seq x y z
N PRO A 1 10.39 -0.59 31.27
CA PRO A 1 11.22 -0.11 32.38
C PRO A 1 11.03 -1.01 33.62
N GLU A 2 12.05 -1.22 34.43
CA GLU A 2 11.93 -2.00 35.66
C GLU A 2 10.87 -1.39 36.58
N GLY A 3 9.97 -2.23 37.13
CA GLY A 3 8.96 -1.83 38.11
C GLY A 3 7.65 -1.26 37.57
N ILE A 4 7.46 -1.21 36.24
CA ILE A 4 6.20 -0.76 35.61
C ILE A 4 5.64 -1.91 34.77
N SER A 5 4.32 -2.16 34.88
CA SER A 5 3.67 -3.16 34.01
C SER A 5 3.68 -2.71 32.55
N ILE A 6 3.61 -3.68 31.60
CA ILE A 6 3.50 -3.37 30.17
C ILE A 6 2.27 -2.48 29.90
N SER A 7 1.16 -2.77 30.54
CA SER A 7 -0.11 -2.02 30.41
C SER A 7 0.00 -0.57 30.92
N ASP A 8 0.67 -0.37 32.04
CA ASP A 8 0.89 0.99 32.58
C ASP A 8 1.87 1.78 31.71
N PHE A 9 2.96 1.16 31.28
CA PHE A 9 3.93 1.79 30.39
C PHE A 9 3.29 2.18 29.06
N PHE A 10 2.52 1.27 28.44
CA PHE A 10 1.78 1.55 27.22
C PHE A 10 0.84 2.74 27.36
N SER A 11 0.06 2.77 28.47
CA SER A 11 -0.87 3.86 28.73
C SER A 11 -0.16 5.21 28.95
N GLN A 12 1.00 5.21 29.64
CA GLN A 12 1.79 6.41 29.87
C GLN A 12 2.40 6.94 28.57
N GLU A 13 3.02 6.08 27.77
CA GLU A 13 3.63 6.48 26.49
C GLU A 13 2.56 6.97 25.49
N SER A 14 1.38 6.34 25.44
CA SER A 14 0.27 6.79 24.60
C SER A 14 -0.23 8.19 24.99
N LYS A 15 -0.41 8.47 26.28
CA LYS A 15 -0.83 9.79 26.78
C LYS A 15 0.24 10.85 26.49
N LYS A 16 1.50 10.56 26.79
CA LYS A 16 2.62 11.44 26.51
C LYS A 16 2.76 11.73 25.01
N GLY A 17 2.61 10.70 24.19
CA GLY A 17 2.64 10.83 22.72
C GLY A 17 1.50 11.73 22.21
N LEU A 18 0.29 11.57 22.73
CA LEU A 18 -0.84 12.44 22.39
C LEU A 18 -0.57 13.90 22.75
N GLU A 19 -0.02 14.18 23.94
CA GLU A 19 0.35 15.55 24.32
C GLU A 19 1.35 16.18 23.35
N VAL A 20 2.34 15.40 22.89
CA VAL A 20 3.32 15.85 21.89
C VAL A 20 2.63 16.16 20.56
N ARG A 21 1.75 15.28 20.09
CA ARG A 21 1.00 15.46 18.82
C ARG A 21 0.09 16.68 18.85
N LEU A 22 -0.57 16.94 19.97
CA LEU A 22 -1.49 18.07 20.12
C LEU A 22 -0.80 19.43 20.41
N LYS A 23 0.53 19.43 20.56
CA LYS A 23 1.26 20.66 20.84
C LYS A 23 1.23 21.58 19.62
N GLY A 24 0.62 22.75 19.78
CA GLY A 24 0.50 23.75 18.70
C GLY A 24 -0.71 23.56 17.78
N LEU A 25 -1.54 22.54 17.97
CA LEU A 25 -2.80 22.39 17.25
C LEU A 25 -3.93 23.10 18.01
N GLU A 26 -4.77 23.83 17.26
CA GLU A 26 -5.99 24.47 17.76
C GLU A 26 -7.19 23.51 17.63
N VAL A 27 -7.23 22.48 18.52
CA VAL A 27 -8.26 21.44 18.50
C VAL A 27 -8.89 21.25 19.89
N ASP A 28 -10.10 20.67 19.94
CA ASP A 28 -10.74 20.31 21.20
C ASP A 28 -10.05 19.07 21.81
N LYS A 29 -9.12 19.31 22.72
CA LYS A 29 -8.36 18.26 23.42
C LYS A 29 -9.26 17.26 24.17
N LYS A 30 -10.49 17.64 24.52
CA LYS A 30 -11.42 16.75 25.23
C LYS A 30 -11.80 15.58 24.34
N ILE A 31 -12.14 15.83 23.07
CA ILE A 31 -12.49 14.80 22.10
C ILE A 31 -11.34 13.80 21.92
N TYR A 32 -10.10 14.29 21.81
CA TYR A 32 -8.91 13.44 21.69
C TYR A 32 -8.67 12.58 22.94
N ASN A 33 -8.80 13.16 24.13
CA ASN A 33 -8.62 12.41 25.37
C ASN A 33 -9.71 11.36 25.60
N GLU A 34 -10.96 11.66 25.28
CA GLU A 34 -12.06 10.69 25.36
C GLU A 34 -11.82 9.52 24.40
N ARG A 35 -11.44 9.80 23.15
CA ARG A 35 -11.13 8.79 22.15
C ARG A 35 -9.90 7.95 22.56
N LEU A 36 -8.82 8.58 23.06
CA LEU A 36 -7.64 7.86 23.53
C LEU A 36 -7.99 6.90 24.66
N ASN A 37 -8.74 7.35 25.67
CA ASN A 37 -9.13 6.51 26.80
C ASN A 37 -10.01 5.33 26.36
N PHE A 38 -10.90 5.56 25.40
CA PHE A 38 -11.72 4.49 24.80
C PHE A 38 -10.82 3.45 24.10
N GLU A 39 -9.92 3.87 23.21
CA GLU A 39 -9.03 2.96 22.48
C GLU A 39 -8.10 2.20 23.44
N LEU A 40 -7.52 2.89 24.44
CA LEU A 40 -6.70 2.24 25.47
C LEU A 40 -7.47 1.15 26.20
N SER A 41 -8.73 1.39 26.58
CA SER A 41 -9.55 0.37 27.28
C SER A 41 -9.74 -0.88 26.42
N VAL A 42 -10.02 -0.71 25.13
CA VAL A 42 -10.20 -1.84 24.19
C VAL A 42 -8.89 -2.60 23.96
N ILE A 43 -7.78 -1.89 23.75
CA ILE A 43 -6.47 -2.52 23.49
C ILE A 43 -5.99 -3.32 24.72
N LEU A 44 -6.23 -2.80 25.93
CA LEU A 44 -5.88 -3.47 27.18
C LEU A 44 -6.80 -4.68 27.44
N GLU A 45 -8.10 -4.57 27.20
CA GLU A 45 -9.05 -5.68 27.31
C GLU A 45 -8.71 -6.84 26.37
N MET A 46 -8.23 -6.51 25.15
CA MET A 46 -7.84 -7.51 24.15
C MET A 46 -6.40 -8.02 24.29
N ASP A 47 -5.64 -7.55 25.28
CA ASP A 47 -4.25 -7.95 25.60
C ASP A 47 -3.22 -7.68 24.48
N PHE A 48 -3.35 -6.52 23.78
CA PHE A 48 -2.43 -6.13 22.72
C PHE A 48 -1.44 -4.99 23.02
N PRO A 49 -1.23 -4.51 24.26
CA PRO A 49 -0.31 -3.41 24.53
C PRO A 49 1.13 -3.71 24.07
N GLY A 50 1.60 -4.95 24.26
CA GLY A 50 2.93 -5.38 23.81
C GLY A 50 3.11 -5.30 22.30
N TYR A 51 2.10 -5.66 21.53
CA TYR A 51 2.12 -5.57 20.08
C TYR A 51 2.30 -4.12 19.60
N PHE A 52 1.51 -3.18 20.12
CA PHE A 52 1.64 -1.76 19.79
C PHE A 52 3.01 -1.18 20.18
N LEU A 53 3.56 -1.56 21.32
CA LEU A 53 4.87 -1.12 21.79
C LEU A 53 6.00 -1.60 20.88
N ILE A 54 5.96 -2.87 20.44
CA ILE A 54 6.94 -3.44 19.50
C ILE A 54 6.89 -2.68 18.17
N VAL A 55 5.68 -2.45 17.62
CA VAL A 55 5.51 -1.71 16.36
C VAL A 55 6.02 -0.26 16.49
N SER A 56 5.67 0.42 17.58
CA SER A 56 6.15 1.77 17.85
C SER A 56 7.67 1.83 17.98
N ASP A 57 8.27 0.81 18.57
CA ASP A 57 9.71 0.75 18.82
C ASP A 57 10.52 0.72 17.51
N PHE A 58 10.25 -0.22 16.62
CA PHE A 58 11.03 -0.30 15.38
C PHE A 58 10.73 0.83 14.40
N ILE A 59 9.50 1.38 14.39
CA ILE A 59 9.17 2.58 13.60
C ILE A 59 9.95 3.80 14.12
N ARG A 60 9.99 3.99 15.43
CA ARG A 60 10.74 5.08 16.05
C ARG A 60 12.23 4.95 15.74
N TRP A 61 12.80 3.75 15.90
CA TRP A 61 14.19 3.49 15.55
C TRP A 61 14.48 3.83 14.09
N ALA A 62 13.62 3.41 13.15
CA ALA A 62 13.76 3.72 11.75
C ALA A 62 13.78 5.24 11.49
N LYS A 63 12.83 5.98 12.08
CA LYS A 63 12.74 7.45 11.96
C LYS A 63 13.97 8.16 12.56
N GLU A 64 14.46 7.72 13.72
CA GLU A 64 15.65 8.26 14.38
C GLU A 64 16.93 8.03 13.57
N HIS A 65 16.97 6.95 12.73
CA HIS A 65 18.07 6.66 11.83
C HIS A 65 17.86 7.22 10.41
N GLY A 66 16.85 8.10 10.23
CA GLY A 66 16.56 8.74 8.96
C GLY A 66 16.10 7.76 7.87
N ILE A 67 15.46 6.65 8.25
CA ILE A 67 14.82 5.71 7.33
C ILE A 67 13.38 6.16 7.13
N PRO A 68 12.95 6.52 5.90
CA PRO A 68 11.59 6.91 5.63
C PRO A 68 10.58 5.81 5.95
N VAL A 69 9.54 6.19 6.69
CA VAL A 69 8.40 5.31 7.04
C VAL A 69 7.13 5.96 6.51
N GLY A 70 6.25 5.17 5.91
CA GLY A 70 4.98 5.65 5.38
C GLY A 70 4.03 6.18 6.47
N PRO A 71 3.04 6.99 6.11
CA PRO A 71 2.10 7.61 7.06
C PRO A 71 1.15 6.60 7.71
N GLY A 72 1.15 5.38 7.24
CA GLY A 72 0.29 4.28 7.61
C GLY A 72 -0.34 3.61 6.38
N ARG A 73 -0.95 2.46 6.60
CA ARG A 73 -1.77 1.76 5.59
C ARG A 73 -2.79 0.86 6.26
N GLY A 74 -3.74 0.34 5.49
CA GLY A 74 -4.76 -0.56 6.02
C GLY A 74 -5.68 0.15 7.01
N SER A 75 -6.13 -0.59 8.01
CA SER A 75 -7.05 -0.08 9.04
C SER A 75 -6.35 0.60 10.21
N GLY A 76 -5.05 0.34 10.41
CA GLY A 76 -4.28 0.86 11.54
C GLY A 76 -4.24 2.38 11.63
N ALA A 77 -4.35 3.08 10.47
CA ALA A 77 -4.46 4.54 10.43
C ALA A 77 -5.75 5.10 11.09
N GLY A 78 -6.72 4.24 11.42
CA GLY A 78 -7.92 4.61 12.18
C GLY A 78 -7.73 4.66 13.70
N SER A 79 -6.55 4.31 14.22
CA SER A 79 -6.25 4.31 15.67
C SER A 79 -5.56 5.59 16.13
N LEU A 80 -6.15 6.27 17.12
CA LEU A 80 -5.56 7.42 17.78
C LEU A 80 -4.34 7.02 18.64
N VAL A 81 -4.39 5.84 19.26
CA VAL A 81 -3.24 5.29 19.98
C VAL A 81 -2.06 5.06 19.04
N ALA A 82 -2.30 4.52 17.83
CA ALA A 82 -1.25 4.35 16.83
C ALA A 82 -0.65 5.69 16.40
N TRP A 83 -1.46 6.73 16.22
CA TRP A 83 -1.00 8.08 15.92
C TRP A 83 -0.21 8.70 17.09
N ALA A 84 -0.69 8.55 18.33
CA ALA A 84 0.01 9.02 19.53
C ALA A 84 1.38 8.35 19.70
N LEU A 85 1.48 7.04 19.45
CA LEU A 85 2.72 6.27 19.52
C LEU A 85 3.63 6.43 18.28
N SER A 86 3.30 7.33 17.36
CA SER A 86 4.03 7.57 16.11
C SER A 86 4.13 6.37 15.16
N ILE A 87 3.24 5.40 15.31
CA ILE A 87 3.07 4.28 14.39
C ILE A 87 2.53 4.79 13.05
N THR A 88 1.55 5.71 13.10
CA THR A 88 0.97 6.37 11.92
C THR A 88 1.18 7.88 11.98
N ASN A 89 1.08 8.55 10.82
CA ASN A 89 1.15 10.00 10.71
C ASN A 89 -0.21 10.63 10.31
N VAL A 90 -1.27 9.83 10.29
CA VAL A 90 -2.65 10.26 9.98
C VAL A 90 -3.40 10.52 11.26
N ASP A 91 -3.97 11.71 11.42
CA ASP A 91 -4.89 12.01 12.52
C ASP A 91 -6.26 11.39 12.25
N PRO A 92 -6.69 10.36 13.00
CA PRO A 92 -7.95 9.68 12.73
C PRO A 92 -9.19 10.52 13.08
N ILE A 93 -9.06 11.54 13.93
CA ILE A 93 -10.17 12.41 14.30
C ILE A 93 -10.40 13.46 13.22
N GLU A 94 -9.35 14.10 12.71
CA GLU A 94 -9.43 15.05 11.61
C GLU A 94 -10.11 14.45 10.37
N HIS A 95 -9.78 13.20 10.05
CA HIS A 95 -10.31 12.51 8.88
C HIS A 95 -11.54 11.63 9.15
N ASP A 96 -12.11 11.70 10.36
CA ASP A 96 -13.31 10.92 10.74
C ASP A 96 -13.16 9.41 10.47
N LEU A 97 -12.05 8.82 10.97
CA LEU A 97 -11.73 7.40 10.84
C LEU A 97 -12.21 6.59 12.05
N LEU A 98 -12.65 5.35 11.81
CA LEU A 98 -13.22 4.47 12.81
C LEU A 98 -12.18 3.48 13.35
N PHE A 99 -11.99 3.49 14.69
CA PHE A 99 -11.12 2.54 15.38
C PHE A 99 -11.66 1.10 15.32
N GLU A 100 -12.98 0.94 15.41
CA GLU A 100 -13.67 -0.36 15.42
C GLU A 100 -13.51 -1.13 14.10
N ARG A 101 -13.10 -0.42 13.02
CA ARG A 101 -12.71 -1.05 11.76
C ARG A 101 -11.33 -1.72 11.86
N PHE A 102 -10.45 -1.22 12.72
CA PHE A 102 -9.13 -1.78 13.00
C PHE A 102 -9.19 -2.84 14.09
N LEU A 103 -9.63 -2.46 15.29
CA LEU A 103 -9.73 -3.35 16.44
C LEU A 103 -11.14 -3.31 17.03
N ASN A 104 -11.73 -4.48 17.23
CA ASN A 104 -13.13 -4.62 17.63
C ASN A 104 -13.28 -5.74 18.68
N PRO A 105 -13.68 -5.42 19.93
CA PRO A 105 -13.84 -6.42 20.98
C PRO A 105 -14.98 -7.42 20.70
N GLU A 106 -15.99 -7.02 19.90
CA GLU A 106 -17.06 -7.92 19.45
C GLU A 106 -16.57 -8.96 18.42
N ARG A 107 -15.32 -8.82 17.98
CA ARG A 107 -14.67 -9.70 17.00
C ARG A 107 -13.27 -10.04 17.48
N ILE A 108 -13.05 -11.28 17.89
CA ILE A 108 -11.71 -11.76 18.26
C ILE A 108 -10.87 -11.88 16.98
N SER A 109 -9.97 -10.94 16.75
CA SER A 109 -8.96 -10.99 15.69
C SER A 109 -7.73 -10.22 16.11
N MET A 110 -6.56 -10.72 15.73
CA MET A 110 -5.29 -10.01 15.93
C MET A 110 -5.32 -8.67 15.20
N PRO A 111 -4.76 -7.60 15.79
CA PRO A 111 -4.45 -6.38 15.05
C PRO A 111 -3.37 -6.69 14.00
N ASP A 112 -3.45 -6.03 12.86
CA ASP A 112 -2.49 -6.19 11.77
C ASP A 112 -2.02 -4.80 11.31
N PHE A 113 -0.76 -4.46 11.66
CA PHE A 113 -0.11 -3.27 11.15
C PHE A 113 0.81 -3.65 10.01
N ASP A 114 0.39 -3.30 8.82
CA ASP A 114 1.28 -3.23 7.65
C ASP A 114 2.07 -1.93 7.70
N ILE A 115 3.39 -1.96 7.57
CA ILE A 115 4.24 -0.78 7.61
C ILE A 115 5.04 -0.66 6.31
N ASP A 116 4.90 0.50 5.67
CA ASP A 116 5.68 0.84 4.48
C ASP A 116 7.01 1.49 4.88
N PHE A 117 8.12 0.91 4.46
CA PHE A 117 9.47 1.45 4.62
C PHE A 117 10.08 1.83 3.27
N CYS A 118 11.06 2.73 3.28
CA CYS A 118 11.95 2.94 2.15
C CYS A 118 12.54 1.59 1.69
N THR A 119 12.37 1.26 0.41
CA THR A 119 12.78 -0.04 -0.15
C THR A 119 14.28 -0.29 0.05
N ASP A 120 15.12 0.72 -0.15
CA ASP A 120 16.58 0.60 -0.12
C ASP A 120 17.12 0.34 1.30
N ARG A 121 16.36 0.73 2.36
CA ARG A 121 16.83 0.67 3.75
C ARG A 121 15.94 -0.15 4.68
N ARG A 122 14.92 -0.84 4.15
CA ARG A 122 14.03 -1.70 4.92
C ARG A 122 14.78 -2.79 5.70
N ASP A 123 15.77 -3.39 5.08
CA ASP A 123 16.50 -4.52 5.66
C ASP A 123 17.35 -4.10 6.87
N GLU A 124 17.72 -2.82 6.99
CA GLU A 124 18.34 -2.27 8.20
C GLU A 124 17.39 -2.33 9.41
N VAL A 125 16.08 -2.10 9.18
CA VAL A 125 15.06 -2.19 10.23
C VAL A 125 14.86 -3.65 10.66
N ILE A 126 14.87 -4.60 9.72
CA ILE A 126 14.78 -6.03 10.02
C ILE A 126 16.00 -6.49 10.82
N ALA A 127 17.19 -6.01 10.47
CA ALA A 127 18.41 -6.30 11.22
C ALA A 127 18.35 -5.77 12.66
N TYR A 128 17.87 -4.52 12.85
CA TYR A 128 17.65 -3.96 14.18
C TYR A 128 16.69 -4.81 15.02
N VAL A 129 15.57 -5.23 14.44
CA VAL A 129 14.59 -6.07 15.14
C VAL A 129 15.24 -7.40 15.55
N SER A 130 16.00 -8.02 14.65
CA SER A 130 16.73 -9.27 14.94
C SER A 130 17.77 -9.10 16.04
N GLU A 131 18.51 -8.01 16.06
CA GLU A 131 19.48 -7.69 17.11
C GLU A 131 18.80 -7.44 18.45
N LYS A 132 17.76 -6.61 18.47
CA LYS A 132 17.08 -6.17 19.70
C LYS A 132 16.29 -7.28 20.39
N TYR A 133 15.53 -8.06 19.64
CA TYR A 133 14.64 -9.09 20.21
C TYR A 133 15.30 -10.47 20.28
N GLY A 134 16.46 -10.64 19.64
CA GLY A 134 17.26 -11.85 19.59
C GLY A 134 17.10 -12.60 18.28
N SER A 135 18.22 -12.88 17.60
CA SER A 135 18.25 -13.53 16.29
C SER A 135 17.61 -14.93 16.26
N GLU A 136 17.55 -15.61 17.41
CA GLU A 136 16.86 -16.91 17.53
C GLU A 136 15.33 -16.80 17.71
N LYS A 137 14.83 -15.58 17.96
CA LYS A 137 13.39 -15.27 18.18
C LYS A 137 12.77 -14.53 17.01
N VAL A 138 13.57 -14.12 16.04
CA VAL A 138 13.12 -13.38 14.86
C VAL A 138 13.37 -14.21 13.61
N SER A 139 12.37 -14.34 12.75
CA SER A 139 12.52 -15.02 11.46
C SER A 139 11.73 -14.33 10.36
N GLN A 140 12.19 -14.49 9.14
CA GLN A 140 11.36 -14.25 7.97
C GLN A 140 10.42 -15.43 7.75
N ILE A 141 9.38 -15.24 6.93
CA ILE A 141 8.38 -16.27 6.63
C ILE A 141 8.69 -16.89 5.27
N ILE A 142 8.59 -18.21 5.16
CA ILE A 142 8.76 -18.92 3.90
C ILE A 142 7.58 -18.65 2.96
N THR A 143 7.84 -18.70 1.66
CA THR A 143 6.82 -18.81 0.63
C THR A 143 7.08 -20.01 -0.24
N TYR A 144 6.03 -20.73 -0.60
CA TYR A 144 6.08 -21.86 -1.49
C TYR A 144 5.60 -21.46 -2.88
N GLY A 145 6.53 -21.45 -3.84
CA GLY A 145 6.19 -21.26 -5.25
C GLY A 145 5.67 -22.57 -5.82
N THR A 146 4.39 -22.58 -6.24
CA THR A 146 3.77 -23.77 -6.84
C THR A 146 3.81 -23.71 -8.36
N MET A 147 3.65 -24.88 -8.99
CA MET A 147 3.49 -25.00 -10.43
C MET A 147 2.09 -24.53 -10.81
N ALA A 148 1.95 -23.25 -11.17
CA ALA A 148 0.69 -22.67 -11.58
C ALA A 148 0.35 -23.00 -13.06
N ALA A 149 -0.93 -22.98 -13.42
CA ALA A 149 -1.48 -23.42 -14.71
C ALA A 149 -0.63 -23.02 -15.95
N LYS A 150 -0.29 -21.74 -16.10
CA LYS A 150 0.53 -21.27 -17.24
C LYS A 150 1.99 -21.73 -17.19
N GLY A 151 2.53 -21.86 -15.99
CA GLY A 151 3.91 -22.28 -15.77
C GLY A 151 4.10 -23.77 -16.01
N VAL A 152 3.21 -24.60 -15.43
CA VAL A 152 3.31 -26.05 -15.51
C VAL A 152 3.19 -26.54 -16.95
N VAL A 153 2.32 -25.94 -17.78
CA VAL A 153 2.19 -26.29 -19.21
C VAL A 153 3.50 -26.05 -19.98
N ARG A 154 4.22 -24.96 -19.70
CA ARG A 154 5.51 -24.70 -20.33
C ARG A 154 6.61 -25.66 -19.85
N ASP A 155 6.61 -26.00 -18.56
CA ASP A 155 7.59 -26.89 -17.97
C ASP A 155 7.39 -28.34 -18.47
N VAL A 156 6.16 -28.84 -18.45
CA VAL A 156 5.82 -30.18 -18.99
C VAL A 156 6.07 -30.25 -20.48
N GLY A 157 5.69 -29.20 -21.24
CA GLY A 157 5.96 -29.14 -22.68
C GLY A 157 7.45 -29.23 -23.01
N ARG A 158 8.30 -28.56 -22.22
CA ARG A 158 9.75 -28.68 -22.37
C ARG A 158 10.26 -30.09 -22.08
N VAL A 159 9.73 -30.75 -21.03
CA VAL A 159 10.14 -32.12 -20.65
C VAL A 159 9.67 -33.13 -21.70
N LEU A 160 8.49 -32.94 -22.27
CA LEU A 160 7.98 -33.76 -23.39
C LEU A 160 8.68 -33.51 -24.72
N GLY A 161 9.62 -32.54 -24.77
CA GLY A 161 10.37 -32.21 -25.99
C GLY A 161 9.61 -31.37 -27.00
N HIS A 162 8.51 -30.75 -26.61
CA HIS A 162 7.78 -29.83 -27.48
C HIS A 162 8.56 -28.54 -27.72
N PRO A 163 8.47 -27.95 -28.93
CA PRO A 163 9.02 -26.65 -29.21
C PRO A 163 8.45 -25.59 -28.25
N TYR A 164 9.27 -24.63 -27.79
CA TYR A 164 8.84 -23.56 -26.90
C TYR A 164 7.58 -22.83 -27.41
N GLY A 165 7.54 -22.52 -28.71
CA GLY A 165 6.40 -21.84 -29.35
C GLY A 165 5.09 -22.60 -29.23
N PHE A 166 5.10 -23.94 -29.27
CA PHE A 166 3.92 -24.77 -29.09
C PHE A 166 3.38 -24.65 -27.65
N SER A 167 4.26 -24.88 -26.66
CA SER A 167 3.87 -24.81 -25.24
C SER A 167 3.45 -23.40 -24.83
N ASP A 168 4.07 -22.36 -25.38
CA ASP A 168 3.71 -20.97 -25.13
C ASP A 168 2.36 -20.58 -25.75
N GLN A 169 2.03 -21.10 -26.94
CA GLN A 169 0.69 -20.92 -27.52
C GLN A 169 -0.40 -21.52 -26.63
N ILE A 170 -0.22 -22.77 -26.16
CA ILE A 170 -1.18 -23.40 -25.24
C ILE A 170 -1.30 -22.62 -23.94
N SER A 171 -0.18 -22.23 -23.35
CA SER A 171 -0.15 -21.43 -22.12
C SER A 171 -0.86 -20.07 -22.26
N LYS A 172 -0.82 -19.43 -23.44
CA LYS A 172 -1.51 -18.17 -23.72
C LYS A 172 -3.02 -18.29 -23.84
N MET A 173 -3.55 -19.48 -24.17
CA MET A 173 -5.00 -19.75 -24.21
C MET A 173 -5.61 -19.86 -22.81
N ILE A 174 -4.79 -20.10 -21.78
CA ILE A 174 -5.24 -20.10 -20.39
C ILE A 174 -5.57 -18.66 -19.96
N PRO A 175 -6.81 -18.39 -19.46
CA PRO A 175 -7.20 -17.06 -19.01
C PRO A 175 -6.25 -16.47 -17.95
N ASN A 176 -6.10 -15.15 -17.92
CA ASN A 176 -5.21 -14.48 -16.99
C ASN A 176 -5.97 -14.01 -15.74
N GLU A 177 -6.56 -14.96 -15.02
CA GLU A 177 -7.30 -14.73 -13.79
C GLU A 177 -6.52 -15.19 -12.56
N LEU A 178 -6.78 -14.55 -11.42
CA LEU A 178 -6.17 -14.93 -10.15
C LEU A 178 -6.65 -16.34 -9.74
N LYS A 179 -5.72 -17.22 -9.33
CA LYS A 179 -5.99 -18.62 -8.94
C LYS A 179 -6.64 -19.44 -10.06
N MET A 180 -6.33 -19.15 -11.33
CA MET A 180 -6.74 -19.96 -12.48
C MET A 180 -6.12 -21.35 -12.37
N THR A 181 -6.95 -22.39 -12.51
CA THR A 181 -6.53 -23.79 -12.63
C THR A 181 -6.70 -24.29 -14.06
N LEU A 182 -6.05 -25.40 -14.41
CA LEU A 182 -6.20 -26.01 -15.75
C LEU A 182 -7.61 -26.53 -15.98
N ASP A 183 -8.26 -27.08 -14.94
CA ASP A 183 -9.67 -27.51 -15.03
C ASP A 183 -10.57 -26.32 -15.39
N LYS A 184 -10.45 -25.22 -14.64
CA LYS A 184 -11.21 -24.00 -14.92
C LYS A 184 -10.86 -23.41 -16.29
N ALA A 185 -9.60 -23.48 -16.70
CA ALA A 185 -9.19 -23.00 -18.01
C ALA A 185 -9.80 -23.79 -19.16
N LEU A 186 -9.98 -25.10 -18.98
CA LEU A 186 -10.69 -25.95 -19.97
C LEU A 186 -12.20 -25.65 -20.03
N GLU A 187 -12.81 -25.20 -18.93
CA GLU A 187 -14.21 -24.76 -18.90
C GLU A 187 -14.39 -23.38 -19.54
N ASP A 188 -13.51 -22.43 -19.23
CA ASP A 188 -13.66 -21.02 -19.59
C ASP A 188 -13.12 -20.70 -21.00
N SER A 189 -12.13 -21.45 -21.51
CA SER A 189 -11.50 -21.22 -22.81
C SER A 189 -11.98 -22.22 -23.87
N VAL A 190 -12.88 -21.77 -24.74
CA VAL A 190 -13.40 -22.59 -25.87
C VAL A 190 -12.27 -23.04 -26.81
N GLU A 191 -11.27 -22.18 -27.03
CA GLU A 191 -10.12 -22.46 -27.89
C GLU A 191 -9.23 -23.56 -27.31
N LEU A 192 -8.90 -23.46 -26.00
CA LEU A 192 -8.11 -24.47 -25.30
C LEU A 192 -8.83 -25.80 -25.28
N LYS A 193 -10.13 -25.80 -24.96
CA LYS A 193 -10.96 -27.01 -24.93
C LYS A 193 -11.03 -27.69 -26.31
N SER A 194 -11.24 -26.93 -27.38
CA SER A 194 -11.27 -27.46 -28.74
C SER A 194 -9.98 -28.16 -29.14
N ARG A 195 -8.82 -27.55 -28.79
CA ARG A 195 -7.52 -28.18 -29.07
C ARG A 195 -7.25 -29.39 -28.19
N TYR A 196 -7.66 -29.34 -26.93
CA TYR A 196 -7.57 -30.48 -26.00
C TYR A 196 -8.36 -31.69 -26.54
N ASP A 197 -9.57 -31.48 -27.06
CA ASP A 197 -10.44 -32.54 -27.55
C ASP A 197 -10.00 -33.08 -28.94
N SER A 198 -9.25 -32.32 -29.74
CA SER A 198 -8.89 -32.66 -31.12
C SER A 198 -7.42 -33.02 -31.34
N GLU A 199 -6.50 -32.61 -30.44
CA GLU A 199 -5.07 -32.79 -30.62
C GLU A 199 -4.48 -33.64 -29.47
N GLU A 200 -4.07 -34.91 -29.75
CA GLU A 200 -3.46 -35.82 -28.76
C GLU A 200 -2.25 -35.24 -28.06
N SER A 201 -1.43 -34.45 -28.77
CA SER A 201 -0.28 -33.76 -28.17
C SER A 201 -0.67 -32.69 -27.15
N VAL A 202 -1.84 -32.06 -27.33
CA VAL A 202 -2.37 -31.05 -26.39
C VAL A 202 -3.03 -31.75 -25.20
N SER A 203 -3.83 -32.81 -25.42
CA SER A 203 -4.45 -33.56 -24.32
C SER A 203 -3.38 -34.16 -23.40
N THR A 204 -2.39 -34.86 -23.97
CA THR A 204 -1.25 -35.40 -23.18
C THR A 204 -0.51 -34.32 -22.38
N LEU A 205 -0.26 -33.16 -22.99
CA LEU A 205 0.41 -32.03 -22.33
C LEU A 205 -0.44 -31.50 -21.16
N ILE A 206 -1.74 -31.34 -21.37
CA ILE A 206 -2.64 -30.79 -20.32
C ILE A 206 -2.86 -31.79 -19.18
N ASP A 207 -3.10 -33.07 -19.51
CA ASP A 207 -3.35 -34.13 -18.50
C ASP A 207 -2.14 -34.24 -17.55
N LEU A 208 -0.91 -34.34 -18.08
CA LEU A 208 0.30 -34.37 -17.28
C LEU A 208 0.53 -33.06 -16.52
N SER A 209 0.09 -31.94 -17.09
CA SER A 209 0.17 -30.65 -16.41
C SER A 209 -0.80 -30.56 -15.24
N GLN A 210 -2.01 -31.13 -15.36
CA GLN A 210 -2.99 -31.20 -14.26
C GLN A 210 -2.49 -32.04 -13.10
N ASP A 211 -1.80 -33.18 -13.38
CA ASP A 211 -1.18 -34.01 -12.35
C ASP A 211 -0.08 -33.29 -11.54
N LEU A 212 0.58 -32.32 -12.16
CA LEU A 212 1.66 -31.55 -11.54
C LEU A 212 1.24 -30.16 -11.05
N GLU A 213 0.04 -29.69 -11.43
CA GLU A 213 -0.46 -28.39 -10.99
C GLU A 213 -0.58 -28.33 -9.46
N GLY A 214 -0.14 -27.24 -8.87
CA GLY A 214 -0.18 -27.03 -7.42
C GLY A 214 0.98 -27.66 -6.64
N ILE A 215 1.80 -28.53 -7.25
CA ILE A 215 2.99 -29.08 -6.58
C ILE A 215 4.00 -27.97 -6.31
N ILE A 216 4.63 -28.01 -5.13
CA ILE A 216 5.66 -27.04 -4.74
C ILE A 216 6.88 -27.23 -5.65
N ARG A 217 7.28 -26.15 -6.31
CA ARG A 217 8.42 -26.13 -7.24
C ARG A 217 9.69 -25.57 -6.58
N ASN A 218 9.53 -24.49 -5.83
CA ASN A 218 10.62 -23.81 -5.15
C ASN A 218 10.14 -23.17 -3.86
N VAL A 219 11.09 -22.82 -3.01
CA VAL A 219 10.88 -22.02 -1.81
C VAL A 219 11.47 -20.63 -2.03
N GLY A 220 10.83 -19.64 -1.45
CA GLY A 220 11.29 -18.26 -1.39
C GLY A 220 11.03 -17.69 -0.02
N THR A 221 11.39 -16.44 0.17
CA THR A 221 11.12 -15.70 1.40
C THR A 221 9.96 -14.71 1.16
N HIS A 222 9.07 -14.59 2.11
CA HIS A 222 7.96 -13.62 2.04
C HIS A 222 8.53 -12.19 1.96
N ALA A 223 7.97 -11.41 1.04
CA ALA A 223 8.52 -10.09 0.70
C ALA A 223 8.55 -9.08 1.87
N GLY A 224 7.74 -9.27 2.90
CA GLY A 224 7.64 -8.32 4.02
C GLY A 224 7.39 -8.96 5.39
N GLY A 225 6.94 -10.22 5.44
CA GLY A 225 6.55 -10.86 6.70
C GLY A 225 7.75 -11.22 7.59
N VAL A 226 7.76 -10.68 8.80
CA VAL A 226 8.73 -11.00 9.86
C VAL A 226 7.97 -11.46 11.10
N VAL A 227 8.43 -12.52 11.72
CA VAL A 227 7.89 -13.07 12.97
C VAL A 227 8.78 -12.68 14.12
N ILE A 228 8.19 -12.23 15.22
CA ILE A 228 8.87 -12.02 16.50
C ILE A 228 8.21 -12.92 17.53
N ALA A 229 8.92 -13.95 17.98
CA ALA A 229 8.42 -14.94 18.91
C ALA A 229 8.81 -14.62 20.38
N PRO A 230 8.03 -15.07 21.36
CA PRO A 230 8.35 -14.90 22.78
C PRO A 230 9.55 -15.74 23.25
N SER A 231 9.79 -16.88 22.58
CA SER A 231 10.96 -17.75 22.77
C SER A 231 11.58 -18.10 21.41
N LYS A 232 12.42 -19.11 21.33
CA LYS A 232 13.06 -19.50 20.06
C LYS A 232 12.02 -19.87 19.00
N ILE A 233 12.21 -19.44 17.77
CA ILE A 233 11.33 -19.83 16.64
C ILE A 233 11.18 -21.35 16.54
N SER A 234 12.27 -22.10 16.81
CA SER A 234 12.26 -23.57 16.80
C SER A 234 11.34 -24.22 17.83
N ASP A 235 10.85 -23.46 18.82
CA ASP A 235 9.88 -23.98 19.80
C ASP A 235 8.45 -24.02 19.19
N PHE A 236 8.22 -23.31 18.11
CA PHE A 236 6.92 -23.17 17.44
C PHE A 236 6.87 -23.83 16.07
N CYS A 237 7.94 -23.72 15.27
CA CYS A 237 7.98 -24.25 13.92
C CYS A 237 9.39 -24.68 13.52
N PRO A 238 9.53 -25.61 12.55
CA PRO A 238 10.81 -25.89 11.92
C PRO A 238 11.36 -24.63 11.24
N ILE A 239 12.71 -24.56 11.21
CA ILE A 239 13.42 -23.46 10.56
C ILE A 239 14.09 -23.93 9.27
N TYR A 240 14.20 -23.04 8.30
CA TYR A 240 14.88 -23.25 7.04
C TYR A 240 16.03 -22.25 6.93
N LYS A 241 17.21 -22.73 6.52
CA LYS A 241 18.33 -21.88 6.12
C LYS A 241 18.45 -21.95 4.61
N GLY A 242 18.32 -20.81 3.95
CA GLY A 242 18.50 -20.69 2.50
C GLY A 242 19.94 -21.04 2.08
N SER A 243 20.14 -21.14 0.78
CA SER A 243 21.48 -21.34 0.18
C SER A 243 22.34 -20.08 0.26
N ASP A 244 21.75 -18.93 0.57
CA ASP A 244 22.44 -17.65 0.65
C ASP A 244 23.20 -17.55 1.99
N GLU A 245 24.34 -16.87 1.98
CA GLU A 245 25.20 -16.66 3.15
C GLU A 245 24.58 -15.78 4.23
N SER A 246 23.31 -15.36 4.08
CA SER A 246 22.60 -14.57 5.07
C SER A 246 22.35 -15.40 6.34
N ASP A 247 22.70 -14.88 7.50
CA ASP A 247 22.39 -15.47 8.81
C ASP A 247 20.90 -15.38 9.19
N VAL A 248 20.04 -14.98 8.26
CA VAL A 248 18.61 -14.80 8.50
C VAL A 248 17.91 -16.15 8.56
N VAL A 249 17.26 -16.41 9.69
CA VAL A 249 16.42 -17.59 9.90
C VAL A 249 15.09 -17.40 9.18
N VAL A 250 14.61 -18.44 8.51
CA VAL A 250 13.30 -18.46 7.82
C VAL A 250 12.45 -19.56 8.45
N SER A 251 11.18 -19.26 8.79
CA SER A 251 10.25 -20.29 9.26
C SER A 251 9.89 -21.24 8.11
N GLN A 252 9.70 -22.55 8.38
CA GLN A 252 9.17 -23.49 7.38
C GLN A 252 7.63 -23.44 7.30
N PHE A 253 6.98 -22.74 8.19
CA PHE A 253 5.55 -22.46 8.11
C PHE A 253 5.33 -21.20 7.29
N ASP A 254 4.34 -21.24 6.40
CA ASP A 254 3.92 -20.07 5.64
C ASP A 254 3.14 -19.09 6.51
N LYS A 255 2.66 -17.98 5.92
CA LYS A 255 1.95 -16.91 6.63
C LYS A 255 0.70 -17.39 7.41
N ASP A 256 -0.01 -18.38 6.86
CA ASP A 256 -1.26 -18.88 7.45
C ASP A 256 -0.96 -19.87 8.58
N ASP A 257 0.04 -20.75 8.39
CA ASP A 257 0.50 -21.72 9.39
C ASP A 257 1.19 -21.03 10.58
N VAL A 258 1.96 -19.96 10.33
CA VAL A 258 2.59 -19.15 11.40
C VAL A 258 1.53 -18.54 12.31
N GLU A 259 0.46 -17.99 11.76
CA GLU A 259 -0.66 -17.47 12.54
C GLU A 259 -1.43 -18.60 13.27
N ALA A 260 -1.60 -19.75 12.64
CA ALA A 260 -2.30 -20.90 13.23
C ALA A 260 -1.61 -21.47 14.48
N VAL A 261 -0.28 -21.40 14.56
CA VAL A 261 0.48 -21.80 15.77
C VAL A 261 0.59 -20.68 16.81
N GLY A 262 -0.05 -19.54 16.58
CA GLY A 262 -0.15 -18.44 17.55
C GLY A 262 1.03 -17.45 17.51
N LEU A 263 1.87 -17.48 16.49
CA LEU A 263 2.92 -16.50 16.29
C LEU A 263 2.34 -15.21 15.66
N VAL A 264 2.96 -14.08 15.99
CA VAL A 264 2.55 -12.79 15.49
C VAL A 264 3.45 -12.38 14.33
N LYS A 265 2.81 -12.08 13.20
CA LYS A 265 3.45 -11.57 11.98
C LYS A 265 3.47 -10.04 12.01
N PHE A 266 4.57 -9.47 11.56
CA PHE A 266 4.75 -8.04 11.30
C PHE A 266 5.12 -7.85 9.83
N ASP A 267 4.39 -7.02 9.10
CA ASP A 267 4.65 -6.82 7.67
C ASP A 267 5.50 -5.57 7.44
N PHE A 268 6.78 -5.79 7.09
CA PHE A 268 7.75 -4.77 6.70
C PHE A 268 7.75 -4.64 5.17
N LEU A 269 6.95 -3.73 4.65
CA LEU A 269 6.76 -3.60 3.21
C LEU A 269 7.71 -2.55 2.62
N GLY A 270 8.33 -2.85 1.49
CA GLY A 270 9.13 -1.88 0.74
C GLY A 270 8.22 -1.04 -0.17
N LEU A 271 8.26 0.28 -0.03
CA LEU A 271 7.56 1.22 -0.90
C LEU A 271 8.55 2.14 -1.61
N SER A 272 8.74 1.92 -2.91
CA SER A 272 9.70 2.68 -3.73
C SER A 272 9.44 4.19 -3.75
N ASN A 273 8.19 4.61 -3.59
CA ASN A 273 7.87 6.05 -3.53
C ASN A 273 8.44 6.73 -2.29
N LEU A 274 8.60 6.03 -1.17
CA LEU A 274 9.32 6.57 -0.01
C LEU A 274 10.80 6.79 -0.33
N THR A 275 11.43 5.86 -1.06
CA THR A 275 12.80 6.01 -1.56
C THR A 275 12.93 7.21 -2.50
N VAL A 276 11.98 7.36 -3.44
CA VAL A 276 11.96 8.51 -4.37
C VAL A 276 11.83 9.83 -3.63
N MET A 277 10.94 9.92 -2.63
CA MET A 277 10.78 11.13 -1.83
C MET A 277 12.05 11.47 -1.04
N ASP A 278 12.67 10.48 -0.41
CA ASP A 278 13.92 10.65 0.33
C ASP A 278 15.06 11.14 -0.57
N LYS A 279 15.26 10.49 -1.72
CA LYS A 279 16.25 10.91 -2.72
C LYS A 279 15.99 12.34 -3.20
N ALA A 280 14.74 12.68 -3.52
CA ALA A 280 14.39 14.03 -3.95
C ALA A 280 14.70 15.08 -2.86
N ILE A 281 14.36 14.82 -1.60
CA ILE A 281 14.65 15.72 -0.47
C ILE A 281 16.17 15.89 -0.27
N LYS A 282 16.95 14.81 -0.36
CA LYS A 282 18.40 14.84 -0.28
C LYS A 282 19.02 15.66 -1.43
N ILE A 283 18.53 15.50 -2.66
CA ILE A 283 18.96 16.30 -3.82
C ILE A 283 18.66 17.79 -3.56
N ILE A 284 17.47 18.14 -3.06
CA ILE A 284 17.07 19.52 -2.74
C ILE A 284 17.99 20.13 -1.69
N ALA A 285 18.26 19.39 -0.62
CA ALA A 285 19.13 19.84 0.48
C ALA A 285 20.58 20.04 0.00
N ASN A 286 21.16 19.07 -0.69
CA ASN A 286 22.55 19.10 -1.19
C ASN A 286 22.79 20.24 -2.19
N LYS A 287 21.78 20.61 -2.97
CA LYS A 287 21.86 21.71 -3.94
C LYS A 287 21.40 23.06 -3.37
N GLY A 288 21.02 23.11 -2.10
CA GLY A 288 20.59 24.36 -1.46
C GLY A 288 19.33 25.00 -2.09
N LEU A 289 18.45 24.21 -2.65
CA LEU A 289 17.24 24.69 -3.34
C LEU A 289 16.12 25.09 -2.38
N SER A 290 16.20 24.67 -1.13
CA SER A 290 15.32 25.12 -0.04
C SER A 290 16.14 25.79 1.05
N LYS A 291 15.60 26.88 1.64
CA LYS A 291 16.21 27.57 2.78
C LYS A 291 16.01 26.83 4.10
N GLU A 292 14.96 26.02 4.18
CA GLU A 292 14.57 25.26 5.35
C GLU A 292 14.60 23.77 5.03
N LEU A 293 14.84 22.95 6.06
CA LEU A 293 14.71 21.50 5.94
C LEU A 293 13.24 21.15 5.64
N ILE A 294 13.01 20.42 4.55
CA ILE A 294 11.67 19.99 4.17
C ILE A 294 11.24 18.86 5.11
N ASP A 295 10.26 19.16 5.97
CA ASP A 295 9.53 18.15 6.74
C ASP A 295 8.25 17.78 5.98
N ILE A 296 8.31 16.67 5.25
CA ILE A 296 7.23 16.26 4.36
C ILE A 296 5.96 15.84 5.12
N ASP A 297 6.10 15.48 6.40
CA ASP A 297 4.97 15.08 7.24
C ASP A 297 4.19 16.28 7.80
N LYS A 298 4.73 17.49 7.69
CA LYS A 298 4.09 18.74 8.14
C LYS A 298 3.55 19.61 7.00
N LEU A 299 3.48 19.08 5.80
CA LEU A 299 2.91 19.81 4.66
C LEU A 299 1.44 20.13 4.91
N LYS A 300 1.04 21.37 4.60
CA LYS A 300 -0.38 21.72 4.52
C LYS A 300 -1.01 21.07 3.30
N LEU A 301 -2.20 20.52 3.46
CA LEU A 301 -2.90 19.76 2.43
C LEU A 301 -3.76 20.64 1.48
N ASP A 302 -3.49 21.93 1.44
CA ASP A 302 -4.26 22.94 0.69
C ASP A 302 -3.44 23.75 -0.33
N ASP A 303 -2.25 23.25 -0.71
CA ASP A 303 -1.35 23.96 -1.63
C ASP A 303 -1.94 24.05 -3.05
N PRO A 304 -2.21 25.26 -3.58
CA PRO A 304 -2.84 25.44 -4.89
C PRO A 304 -1.96 24.96 -6.05
N LYS A 305 -0.63 24.89 -5.89
CA LYS A 305 0.26 24.39 -6.93
C LYS A 305 0.10 22.86 -7.10
N VAL A 306 -0.16 22.15 -6.01
CA VAL A 306 -0.44 20.72 -6.04
C VAL A 306 -1.73 20.46 -6.81
N PHE A 307 -2.81 21.14 -6.47
CA PHE A 307 -4.07 20.96 -7.16
C PHE A 307 -4.01 21.40 -8.63
N LYS A 308 -3.27 22.47 -8.94
CA LYS A 308 -3.02 22.86 -10.32
C LYS A 308 -2.28 21.76 -11.12
N LEU A 309 -1.26 21.13 -10.53
CA LEU A 309 -0.54 20.02 -11.14
C LEU A 309 -1.47 18.83 -11.42
N LEU A 310 -2.37 18.50 -10.48
CA LEU A 310 -3.36 17.44 -10.64
C LEU A 310 -4.39 17.76 -11.74
N GLN A 311 -4.89 19.00 -11.79
CA GLN A 311 -5.82 19.48 -12.83
C GLN A 311 -5.18 19.50 -14.22
N ASP A 312 -3.88 19.80 -14.31
CA ASP A 312 -3.10 19.75 -15.56
C ASP A 312 -2.69 18.31 -15.94
N CYS A 313 -3.05 17.32 -15.11
CA CYS A 313 -2.73 15.90 -15.27
C CYS A 313 -1.22 15.64 -15.41
N ASP A 314 -0.40 16.47 -14.77
CA ASP A 314 1.07 16.29 -14.74
C ASP A 314 1.51 15.33 -13.64
N THR A 315 1.02 14.10 -13.70
CA THR A 315 1.12 13.14 -12.60
C THR A 315 2.12 12.00 -12.83
N THR A 316 3.03 12.10 -13.82
CA THR A 316 4.14 11.13 -13.96
C THR A 316 4.99 11.09 -12.70
N GLY A 317 5.19 9.91 -12.14
CA GLY A 317 5.90 9.69 -10.88
C GLY A 317 5.09 10.03 -9.61
N VAL A 318 3.89 10.62 -9.73
CA VAL A 318 3.02 10.89 -8.59
C VAL A 318 2.34 9.60 -8.16
N PHE A 319 2.51 9.23 -6.90
CA PHE A 319 2.04 7.96 -6.35
C PHE A 319 0.56 7.70 -6.65
N GLN A 320 0.28 6.53 -7.23
CA GLN A 320 -1.05 6.03 -7.63
C GLN A 320 -1.88 6.92 -8.58
N LEU A 321 -1.37 8.09 -9.01
CA LEU A 321 -2.11 9.02 -9.87
C LEU A 321 -1.54 9.11 -11.30
N GLU A 322 -0.59 8.27 -11.67
CA GLU A 322 0.17 8.39 -12.93
C GLU A 322 -0.41 7.62 -14.12
N SER A 323 -1.30 6.64 -13.92
CA SER A 323 -1.82 5.84 -15.02
C SER A 323 -2.67 6.68 -15.98
N GLU A 324 -2.70 6.31 -17.26
CA GLU A 324 -3.46 7.03 -18.31
C GLU A 324 -4.95 7.12 -17.97
N GLY A 325 -5.55 6.03 -17.50
CA GLY A 325 -6.95 6.03 -17.09
C GLY A 325 -7.22 6.93 -15.89
N MET A 326 -6.34 6.93 -14.87
CA MET A 326 -6.45 7.83 -13.72
C MET A 326 -6.35 9.30 -14.15
N ARG A 327 -5.40 9.64 -15.03
CA ARG A 327 -5.28 11.00 -15.60
C ARG A 327 -6.54 11.44 -16.33
N GLY A 328 -7.19 10.51 -17.06
CA GLY A 328 -8.46 10.77 -17.73
C GLY A 328 -9.56 11.19 -16.75
N TYR A 329 -9.64 10.56 -15.58
CA TYR A 329 -10.60 10.91 -14.54
C TYR A 329 -10.19 12.17 -13.76
N LEU A 330 -8.91 12.36 -13.44
CA LEU A 330 -8.42 13.61 -12.81
C LEU A 330 -8.75 14.85 -13.66
N LYS A 331 -8.65 14.74 -14.98
CA LYS A 331 -9.02 15.81 -15.93
C LYS A 331 -10.49 16.18 -15.84
N LYS A 332 -11.37 15.18 -15.64
CA LYS A 332 -12.82 15.39 -15.47
C LYS A 332 -13.13 15.94 -14.07
N LEU A 333 -12.50 15.39 -13.04
CA LEU A 333 -12.73 15.71 -11.64
C LEU A 333 -12.33 17.14 -11.29
N LYS A 334 -11.19 17.61 -11.82
CA LYS A 334 -10.57 18.90 -11.46
C LYS A 334 -10.38 19.04 -9.95
N ALA A 335 -9.67 18.06 -9.38
CA ALA A 335 -9.39 18.00 -7.94
C ALA A 335 -8.93 19.36 -7.39
N ASP A 336 -9.51 19.83 -6.29
CA ASP A 336 -9.24 21.12 -5.64
C ASP A 336 -9.11 21.02 -4.11
N CYS A 337 -9.29 19.84 -3.55
CA CYS A 337 -9.11 19.55 -2.14
C CYS A 337 -8.49 18.14 -1.93
N PHE A 338 -7.97 17.91 -0.72
CA PHE A 338 -7.34 16.64 -0.36
C PHE A 338 -8.33 15.46 -0.43
N GLU A 339 -9.58 15.68 -0.04
CA GLU A 339 -10.66 14.69 -0.06
C GLU A 339 -10.92 14.14 -1.47
N ASP A 340 -10.70 14.94 -2.51
CA ASP A 340 -10.79 14.46 -3.90
C ASP A 340 -9.73 13.41 -4.22
N ILE A 341 -8.50 13.58 -3.70
CA ILE A 341 -7.44 12.58 -3.84
C ILE A 341 -7.85 11.30 -3.12
N VAL A 342 -8.31 11.43 -1.86
CA VAL A 342 -8.80 10.30 -1.06
C VAL A 342 -9.92 9.55 -1.78
N ALA A 343 -10.90 10.27 -2.34
CA ALA A 343 -12.01 9.69 -3.07
C ALA A 343 -11.55 8.98 -4.35
N MET A 344 -10.65 9.58 -5.12
CA MET A 344 -10.16 8.99 -6.37
C MET A 344 -9.39 7.69 -6.14
N LEU A 345 -8.57 7.60 -5.10
CA LEU A 345 -7.88 6.36 -4.76
C LEU A 345 -8.86 5.22 -4.39
N ALA A 346 -10.00 5.57 -3.81
CA ALA A 346 -11.06 4.62 -3.49
C ALA A 346 -11.93 4.24 -4.70
N LEU A 347 -12.18 5.20 -5.60
CA LEU A 347 -13.09 5.06 -6.75
C LEU A 347 -12.43 4.39 -7.96
N TYR A 348 -11.15 4.67 -8.23
CA TYR A 348 -10.50 4.19 -9.45
C TYR A 348 -10.09 2.72 -9.32
N ARG A 349 -11.08 1.84 -9.41
CA ARG A 349 -10.96 0.37 -9.35
C ARG A 349 -12.05 -0.26 -10.23
N PRO A 350 -11.86 -1.49 -10.75
CA PRO A 350 -12.83 -2.11 -11.67
C PRO A 350 -14.28 -2.04 -11.19
N GLY A 351 -14.58 -2.46 -9.96
CA GLY A 351 -15.95 -2.49 -9.45
C GLY A 351 -16.66 -1.12 -9.43
N PRO A 352 -16.13 -0.08 -8.79
CA PRO A 352 -16.73 1.26 -8.83
C PRO A 352 -16.77 1.89 -10.22
N LEU A 353 -15.80 1.59 -11.11
CA LEU A 353 -15.78 2.04 -12.50
C LEU A 353 -16.95 1.41 -13.28
N ASP A 354 -17.11 0.10 -13.21
CA ASP A 354 -18.18 -0.64 -13.90
C ASP A 354 -19.57 -0.27 -13.37
N ALA A 355 -19.65 0.13 -12.09
CA ALA A 355 -20.89 0.59 -11.47
C ALA A 355 -21.23 2.08 -11.77
N GLY A 356 -20.38 2.81 -12.51
CA GLY A 356 -20.59 4.22 -12.85
C GLY A 356 -20.39 5.21 -11.69
N MET A 357 -19.89 4.74 -10.53
CA MET A 357 -19.79 5.55 -9.32
C MET A 357 -18.84 6.74 -9.46
N VAL A 358 -17.80 6.61 -10.28
CA VAL A 358 -16.84 7.67 -10.55
C VAL A 358 -17.48 8.83 -11.27
N ASP A 359 -18.28 8.54 -12.30
CA ASP A 359 -18.97 9.57 -13.08
C ASP A 359 -20.07 10.26 -12.23
N ASP A 360 -20.80 9.51 -11.39
CA ASP A 360 -21.76 10.07 -10.44
C ASP A 360 -21.10 11.04 -9.46
N TYR A 361 -19.96 10.64 -8.86
CA TYR A 361 -19.19 11.49 -7.95
C TYR A 361 -18.76 12.80 -8.63
N ILE A 362 -18.24 12.71 -9.86
CA ILE A 362 -17.77 13.86 -10.63
C ILE A 362 -18.94 14.80 -11.03
N GLN A 363 -20.08 14.24 -11.47
CA GLN A 363 -21.24 15.04 -11.84
C GLN A 363 -21.75 15.88 -10.66
N VAL A 364 -21.85 15.28 -9.48
CA VAL A 364 -22.30 16.00 -8.28
C VAL A 364 -21.29 17.05 -7.86
N LYS A 365 -19.98 16.76 -7.90
CA LYS A 365 -18.94 17.77 -7.65
C LYS A 365 -19.07 18.99 -8.56
N HIS A 366 -19.52 18.80 -9.80
CA HIS A 366 -19.74 19.89 -10.76
C HIS A 366 -21.17 20.47 -10.74
N GLY A 367 -21.94 20.22 -9.68
CA GLY A 367 -23.21 20.89 -9.41
C GLY A 367 -24.45 20.09 -9.79
N ALA A 368 -24.34 18.82 -10.16
CA ALA A 368 -25.52 17.97 -10.29
C ALA A 368 -26.22 17.78 -8.94
N LYS A 369 -27.53 17.59 -8.98
CA LYS A 369 -28.36 17.45 -7.77
C LYS A 369 -28.11 16.11 -7.10
N VAL A 370 -27.70 16.13 -5.82
CA VAL A 370 -27.56 14.93 -5.00
C VAL A 370 -28.94 14.35 -4.66
N ARG A 371 -29.02 13.00 -4.65
CA ARG A 371 -30.18 12.26 -4.16
C ARG A 371 -29.73 11.31 -3.05
N TYR A 372 -30.08 11.62 -1.81
CA TYR A 372 -29.83 10.73 -0.69
C TYR A 372 -30.90 9.64 -0.59
N PRO A 373 -30.53 8.38 -0.35
CA PRO A 373 -31.49 7.28 -0.18
C PRO A 373 -32.47 7.50 0.98
N HIS A 374 -32.00 8.19 2.03
CA HIS A 374 -32.78 8.60 3.20
C HIS A 374 -32.19 9.86 3.83
N GLN A 375 -32.99 10.71 4.43
CA GLN A 375 -32.53 11.97 5.04
C GLN A 375 -31.46 11.74 6.13
N MET A 376 -31.60 10.68 6.95
CA MET A 376 -30.60 10.33 7.98
C MET A 376 -29.22 9.96 7.42
N LEU A 377 -29.10 9.67 6.13
CA LEU A 377 -27.86 9.34 5.46
C LEU A 377 -27.17 10.56 4.85
N GLU A 378 -27.81 11.72 4.86
CA GLU A 378 -27.26 12.94 4.24
C GLU A 378 -25.90 13.30 4.82
N GLU A 379 -25.77 13.38 6.15
CA GLU A 379 -24.50 13.74 6.80
C GLU A 379 -23.38 12.72 6.51
N ILE A 380 -23.73 11.44 6.34
CA ILE A 380 -22.78 10.37 6.06
C ILE A 380 -22.29 10.44 4.62
N LEU A 381 -23.18 10.73 3.67
CA LEU A 381 -22.91 10.67 2.24
C LEU A 381 -22.52 12.02 1.61
N LYS A 382 -22.81 13.13 2.29
CA LYS A 382 -22.47 14.47 1.81
C LYS A 382 -20.98 14.65 1.49
N PRO A 383 -20.03 14.18 2.32
CA PRO A 383 -18.60 14.29 2.02
C PRO A 383 -18.16 13.50 0.79
N THR A 384 -18.96 12.55 0.32
CA THR A 384 -18.70 11.74 -0.86
C THR A 384 -19.69 11.99 -2.00
N ASN A 385 -20.24 13.20 -2.08
CA ASN A 385 -21.15 13.62 -3.15
C ASN A 385 -22.38 12.70 -3.31
N GLY A 386 -22.88 12.14 -2.20
CA GLY A 386 -24.04 11.23 -2.20
C GLY A 386 -23.73 9.78 -2.57
N VAL A 387 -22.49 9.45 -2.85
CA VAL A 387 -22.06 8.11 -3.23
C VAL A 387 -21.61 7.34 -1.97
N PHE A 388 -22.06 6.11 -1.81
CA PHE A 388 -21.43 5.18 -0.87
C PHE A 388 -20.04 4.81 -1.39
N LEU A 389 -19.00 5.16 -0.68
CA LEU A 389 -17.62 4.96 -1.11
C LEU A 389 -16.81 4.13 -0.12
N TYR A 390 -17.02 4.38 1.18
CA TYR A 390 -16.22 3.79 2.24
C TYR A 390 -16.99 2.77 3.06
N GLN A 391 -16.28 1.74 3.51
CA GLN A 391 -16.82 0.73 4.43
C GLN A 391 -17.31 1.36 5.73
N GLU A 392 -16.66 2.41 6.19
CA GLU A 392 -17.02 3.21 7.36
C GLU A 392 -18.39 3.88 7.19
N GLN A 393 -18.77 4.25 5.98
CA GLN A 393 -20.11 4.79 5.71
C GLN A 393 -21.19 3.71 5.86
N VAL A 394 -20.90 2.46 5.50
CA VAL A 394 -21.80 1.32 5.78
C VAL A 394 -21.99 1.13 7.27
N MET A 395 -20.89 1.16 8.04
CA MET A 395 -20.94 1.00 9.50
C MET A 395 -21.73 2.12 10.17
N LYS A 396 -21.47 3.38 9.81
CA LYS A 396 -22.23 4.53 10.32
C LYS A 396 -23.71 4.49 9.92
N SER A 397 -24.00 4.05 8.70
CA SER A 397 -25.39 3.90 8.24
C SER A 397 -26.14 2.87 9.06
N ALA A 398 -25.54 1.72 9.35
CA ALA A 398 -26.13 0.71 10.23
C ALA A 398 -26.35 1.24 11.66
N GLN A 399 -25.39 1.99 12.19
CA GLN A 399 -25.51 2.62 13.52
C GLN A 399 -26.64 3.63 13.56
N ILE A 400 -26.69 4.57 12.62
CA ILE A 400 -27.67 5.67 12.64
C ILE A 400 -29.06 5.16 12.32
N MET A 401 -29.22 4.29 11.33
CA MET A 401 -30.53 3.84 10.88
C MET A 401 -31.10 2.69 11.70
N ALA A 402 -30.25 1.74 12.11
CA ALA A 402 -30.74 0.51 12.76
C ALA A 402 -30.22 0.31 14.18
N GLY A 403 -29.45 1.27 14.73
CA GLY A 403 -29.03 1.24 16.14
C GLY A 403 -27.91 0.24 16.45
N TYR A 404 -27.14 -0.19 15.45
CA TYR A 404 -25.96 -1.03 15.69
C TYR A 404 -24.94 -0.30 16.56
N SER A 405 -24.19 -1.06 17.39
CA SER A 405 -22.87 -0.61 17.83
C SER A 405 -21.92 -0.52 16.61
N LEU A 406 -20.84 0.24 16.70
CA LEU A 406 -19.86 0.25 15.61
C LEU A 406 -19.17 -1.12 15.46
N GLY A 407 -18.98 -1.86 16.57
CA GLY A 407 -18.48 -3.23 16.53
C GLY A 407 -19.42 -4.19 15.79
N GLY A 408 -20.72 -4.17 16.12
CA GLY A 408 -21.74 -4.94 15.42
C GLY A 408 -21.88 -4.54 13.94
N ALA A 409 -21.72 -3.26 13.62
CA ALA A 409 -21.71 -2.77 12.24
C ALA A 409 -20.50 -3.27 11.43
N ASP A 410 -19.32 -3.48 12.05
CA ASP A 410 -18.18 -4.13 11.38
C ASP A 410 -18.47 -5.60 11.08
N ILE A 411 -19.16 -6.31 11.97
CA ILE A 411 -19.60 -7.69 11.74
C ILE A 411 -20.56 -7.73 10.54
N LEU A 412 -21.57 -6.84 10.50
CA LEU A 412 -22.50 -6.70 9.36
C LEU A 412 -21.74 -6.48 8.05
N ARG A 413 -20.84 -5.49 8.01
CA ARG A 413 -20.03 -5.18 6.83
C ARG A 413 -19.23 -6.39 6.33
N ARG A 414 -18.66 -7.20 7.24
CA ARG A 414 -17.90 -8.40 6.88
C ARG A 414 -18.79 -9.53 6.35
N ALA A 415 -19.96 -9.73 6.94
CA ALA A 415 -20.93 -10.70 6.45
C ALA A 415 -21.32 -10.39 5.00
N MET A 416 -21.60 -9.11 4.70
CA MET A 416 -21.87 -8.63 3.35
C MET A 416 -20.70 -8.90 2.39
N GLY A 417 -19.46 -8.60 2.81
CA GLY A 417 -18.27 -8.84 1.98
C GLY A 417 -18.00 -10.32 1.68
N LYS A 418 -18.35 -11.22 2.59
CA LYS A 418 -18.19 -12.69 2.41
C LYS A 418 -19.36 -13.36 1.68
N LYS A 419 -20.47 -12.63 1.47
CA LYS A 419 -21.69 -13.10 0.79
C LYS A 419 -22.25 -14.41 1.35
N LYS A 420 -22.15 -14.63 2.65
CA LYS A 420 -22.71 -15.81 3.30
C LYS A 420 -24.23 -15.64 3.47
N VAL A 421 -25.01 -16.42 2.77
CA VAL A 421 -26.48 -16.26 2.63
C VAL A 421 -27.20 -16.29 4.00
N GLU A 422 -26.84 -17.22 4.89
CA GLU A 422 -27.45 -17.37 6.20
C GLU A 422 -27.14 -16.19 7.14
N GLU A 423 -25.85 -15.77 7.19
CA GLU A 423 -25.45 -14.61 7.98
C GLU A 423 -26.12 -13.32 7.47
N MET A 424 -26.28 -13.20 6.14
CA MET A 424 -26.95 -12.06 5.52
C MET A 424 -28.43 -11.98 5.86
N ALA A 425 -29.14 -13.12 5.88
CA ALA A 425 -30.56 -13.16 6.26
C ALA A 425 -30.77 -12.70 7.72
N GLN A 426 -29.92 -13.19 8.63
CA GLN A 426 -29.95 -12.76 10.04
C GLN A 426 -29.67 -11.27 10.20
N GLN A 427 -28.64 -10.75 9.50
CA GLN A 427 -28.30 -9.35 9.57
C GLN A 427 -29.39 -8.44 8.98
N ARG A 428 -30.08 -8.88 7.95
CA ARG A 428 -31.24 -8.17 7.39
C ARG A 428 -32.36 -8.03 8.41
N GLU A 429 -32.70 -9.11 9.11
CA GLU A 429 -33.73 -9.09 10.15
C GLU A 429 -33.37 -8.11 11.27
N VAL A 430 -32.12 -8.16 11.76
CA VAL A 430 -31.62 -7.24 12.80
C VAL A 430 -31.69 -5.79 12.33
N PHE A 431 -31.27 -5.51 11.08
CA PHE A 431 -31.29 -4.16 10.51
C PHE A 431 -32.71 -3.63 10.39
N VAL A 432 -33.63 -4.39 9.82
CA VAL A 432 -35.03 -3.99 9.62
C VAL A 432 -35.72 -3.77 10.96
N ASN A 433 -35.54 -4.68 11.92
CA ASN A 433 -36.10 -4.53 13.27
C ASN A 433 -35.54 -3.29 14.00
N GLY A 434 -34.25 -3.02 13.84
CA GLY A 434 -33.60 -1.83 14.39
C GLY A 434 -34.13 -0.54 13.76
N ALA A 435 -34.30 -0.51 12.44
CA ALA A 435 -34.82 0.61 11.68
C ALA A 435 -36.29 0.92 12.03
N SER A 436 -37.09 -0.12 12.23
CA SER A 436 -38.51 0.03 12.69
C SER A 436 -38.61 0.74 14.05
N LYS A 437 -37.68 0.46 14.97
CA LYS A 437 -37.61 1.17 16.26
C LYS A 437 -37.30 2.67 16.14
N LYS A 438 -36.75 3.08 14.98
CA LYS A 438 -36.47 4.47 14.64
C LYS A 438 -37.53 5.09 13.71
N ASN A 439 -38.69 4.46 13.60
CA ASN A 439 -39.82 4.86 12.77
C ASN A 439 -39.51 4.89 11.27
N ILE A 440 -38.61 4.03 10.79
CA ILE A 440 -38.33 3.84 9.37
C ILE A 440 -39.24 2.70 8.87
N ASP A 441 -39.97 2.95 7.81
CA ASP A 441 -40.84 1.97 7.17
C ASP A 441 -40.05 0.71 6.74
N GLU A 442 -40.66 -0.47 6.96
CA GLU A 442 -40.02 -1.77 6.67
C GLU A 442 -39.57 -1.90 5.21
N LYS A 443 -40.41 -1.43 4.27
CA LYS A 443 -40.07 -1.45 2.85
C LYS A 443 -38.83 -0.59 2.60
N LYS A 444 -38.81 0.63 3.21
CA LYS A 444 -37.67 1.55 3.07
C LYS A 444 -36.40 1.00 3.71
N ALA A 445 -36.52 0.36 4.86
CA ALA A 445 -35.40 -0.31 5.53
C ALA A 445 -34.79 -1.42 4.68
N ASN A 446 -35.62 -2.25 4.03
CA ASN A 446 -35.16 -3.28 3.10
C ASN A 446 -34.50 -2.69 1.86
N GLU A 447 -35.08 -1.65 1.23
CA GLU A 447 -34.46 -0.95 0.09
C GLU A 447 -33.06 -0.43 0.42
N ILE A 448 -32.88 0.13 1.63
CA ILE A 448 -31.58 0.65 2.08
C ILE A 448 -30.61 -0.48 2.40
N PHE A 449 -31.08 -1.57 3.00
CA PHE A 449 -30.25 -2.75 3.24
C PHE A 449 -29.75 -3.34 1.91
N ASP A 450 -30.61 -3.46 0.91
CA ASP A 450 -30.22 -3.94 -0.44
C ASP A 450 -29.19 -3.02 -1.10
N LEU A 451 -29.33 -1.69 -0.92
CA LEU A 451 -28.37 -0.72 -1.43
C LEU A 451 -27.01 -0.87 -0.74
N ILE A 452 -26.99 -1.02 0.59
CA ILE A 452 -25.77 -1.21 1.39
C ILE A 452 -25.10 -2.54 1.03
N ASP A 453 -25.89 -3.62 0.87
CA ASP A 453 -25.38 -4.94 0.48
C ASP A 453 -24.72 -4.90 -0.89
N LYS A 454 -25.41 -4.34 -1.88
CA LYS A 454 -24.85 -4.14 -3.22
C LYS A 454 -23.53 -3.37 -3.19
N PHE A 455 -23.47 -2.31 -2.40
CA PHE A 455 -22.28 -1.47 -2.25
C PHE A 455 -21.16 -2.17 -1.47
N SER A 456 -21.47 -3.03 -0.50
CA SER A 456 -20.46 -3.69 0.36
C SER A 456 -19.44 -4.52 -0.42
N GLY A 457 -19.78 -4.99 -1.63
CA GLY A 457 -18.84 -5.62 -2.56
C GLY A 457 -17.79 -4.67 -3.13
N TYR A 458 -18.02 -3.35 -3.06
CA TYR A 458 -17.16 -2.31 -3.64
C TYR A 458 -16.58 -1.34 -2.60
N GLY A 459 -17.06 -1.39 -1.36
CA GLY A 459 -16.64 -0.49 -0.30
C GLY A 459 -15.13 -0.50 -0.05
N PHE A 460 -14.53 0.70 0.05
CA PHE A 460 -13.11 0.84 0.32
C PHE A 460 -12.84 1.17 1.79
N ASN A 461 -11.66 0.81 2.29
CA ASN A 461 -11.22 1.21 3.62
C ASN A 461 -10.79 2.68 3.59
N LYS A 462 -11.54 3.57 4.27
CA LYS A 462 -11.25 5.01 4.32
C LYS A 462 -9.88 5.30 4.92
N SER A 463 -9.51 4.59 5.99
CA SER A 463 -8.22 4.76 6.66
C SER A 463 -7.06 4.50 5.71
N HIS A 464 -7.14 3.43 4.90
CA HIS A 464 -6.13 3.15 3.87
C HIS A 464 -6.08 4.23 2.80
N SER A 465 -7.26 4.66 2.32
CA SER A 465 -7.33 5.69 1.28
C SER A 465 -6.73 7.02 1.73
N VAL A 466 -7.03 7.45 2.96
CA VAL A 466 -6.47 8.68 3.54
C VAL A 466 -4.96 8.58 3.66
N ALA A 467 -4.43 7.49 4.26
CA ALA A 467 -3.00 7.31 4.43
C ALA A 467 -2.24 7.35 3.08
N TYR A 468 -2.79 6.69 2.06
CA TYR A 468 -2.18 6.67 0.73
C TYR A 468 -2.35 8.00 -0.03
N ALA A 469 -3.42 8.75 0.23
CA ALA A 469 -3.59 10.10 -0.31
C ALA A 469 -2.51 11.07 0.22
N TYR A 470 -2.01 10.88 1.45
CA TYR A 470 -0.85 11.63 1.93
C TYR A 470 0.36 11.42 1.04
N ILE A 471 0.71 10.18 0.69
CA ILE A 471 1.86 9.88 -0.19
C ILE A 471 1.63 10.46 -1.59
N SER A 472 0.40 10.35 -2.12
CA SER A 472 0.03 10.97 -3.40
C SER A 472 0.22 12.49 -3.37
N TYR A 473 -0.24 13.13 -2.30
CA TYR A 473 -0.10 14.58 -2.10
C TYR A 473 1.36 14.99 -1.94
N GLN A 474 2.14 14.29 -1.12
CA GLN A 474 3.55 14.56 -0.86
C GLN A 474 4.40 14.43 -2.13
N THR A 475 4.17 13.38 -2.93
CA THR A 475 4.85 13.21 -4.23
C THR A 475 4.44 14.29 -5.24
N ALA A 476 3.16 14.68 -5.27
CA ALA A 476 2.68 15.78 -6.10
C ALA A 476 3.26 17.15 -5.65
N TRP A 477 3.40 17.37 -4.34
CA TRP A 477 3.99 18.58 -3.78
C TRP A 477 5.47 18.71 -4.16
N LEU A 478 6.25 17.63 -3.99
CA LEU A 478 7.65 17.62 -4.41
C LEU A 478 7.79 17.92 -5.89
N LYS A 479 6.95 17.33 -6.74
CA LYS A 479 6.96 17.60 -8.18
C LYS A 479 6.56 19.03 -8.52
N ALA A 480 5.57 19.60 -7.83
CA ALA A 480 5.07 20.96 -8.09
C ALA A 480 6.09 22.04 -7.71
N HIS A 481 6.87 21.82 -6.65
CA HIS A 481 7.83 22.79 -6.13
C HIS A 481 9.27 22.54 -6.60
N PHE A 482 9.65 21.27 -6.79
CA PHE A 482 11.00 20.84 -7.13
C PHE A 482 10.98 19.82 -8.27
N PRO A 483 10.55 20.22 -9.49
CA PRO A 483 10.32 19.28 -10.59
C PRO A 483 11.58 18.50 -11.01
N ALA A 484 12.75 19.14 -11.13
CA ALA A 484 13.97 18.44 -11.53
C ALA A 484 14.49 17.48 -10.44
N PRO A 485 14.62 17.87 -9.16
CA PRO A 485 14.97 16.94 -8.10
C PRO A 485 14.04 15.73 -8.01
N PHE A 486 12.71 15.97 -8.05
CA PHE A 486 11.73 14.89 -7.99
C PHE A 486 11.84 13.94 -9.19
N MET A 487 11.91 14.49 -10.41
CA MET A 487 12.01 13.66 -11.62
C MET A 487 13.37 12.94 -11.72
N ALA A 488 14.46 13.52 -11.21
CA ALA A 488 15.76 12.84 -11.11
C ALA A 488 15.66 11.63 -10.17
N ALA A 489 15.02 11.79 -9.02
CA ALA A 489 14.78 10.68 -8.07
C ALA A 489 13.87 9.58 -8.67
N VAL A 490 12.82 9.96 -9.42
CA VAL A 490 11.97 9.01 -10.15
C VAL A 490 12.76 8.24 -11.20
N LEU A 491 13.58 8.92 -11.99
CA LEU A 491 14.45 8.32 -13.00
C LEU A 491 15.47 7.36 -12.38
N SER A 492 16.06 7.72 -11.25
CA SER A 492 16.99 6.86 -10.50
C SER A 492 16.31 5.58 -9.99
N GLY A 493 15.03 5.65 -9.65
CA GLY A 493 14.25 4.48 -9.22
C GLY A 493 13.85 3.51 -10.34
N VAL A 494 14.10 3.86 -11.61
CA VAL A 494 13.72 3.04 -12.79
C VAL A 494 14.88 2.81 -13.76
N MET A 495 16.14 2.99 -13.32
CA MET A 495 17.33 2.92 -14.18
C MET A 495 17.48 1.57 -14.90
N ASP A 496 17.01 0.49 -14.32
CA ASP A 496 17.09 -0.87 -14.88
C ASP A 496 16.10 -1.11 -16.04
N ASP A 497 15.11 -0.21 -16.20
CA ASP A 497 14.07 -0.29 -17.24
C ASP A 497 14.24 0.84 -18.27
N THR A 498 14.94 0.53 -19.36
CA THR A 498 15.27 1.49 -20.43
C THR A 498 14.01 2.16 -21.02
N ASP A 499 12.91 1.43 -21.16
CA ASP A 499 11.68 1.95 -21.75
C ASP A 499 11.01 2.96 -20.78
N ARG A 500 11.00 2.65 -19.48
CA ARG A 500 10.51 3.58 -18.45
C ARG A 500 11.41 4.81 -18.32
N VAL A 501 12.72 4.66 -18.41
CA VAL A 501 13.66 5.80 -18.44
C VAL A 501 13.34 6.69 -19.64
N ALA A 502 13.24 6.13 -20.85
CA ALA A 502 12.94 6.89 -22.07
C ALA A 502 11.60 7.62 -21.97
N PHE A 503 10.56 6.94 -21.50
CA PHE A 503 9.24 7.53 -21.27
C PHE A 503 9.32 8.70 -20.28
N THR A 504 9.95 8.49 -19.12
CA THR A 504 10.04 9.48 -18.05
C THR A 504 10.86 10.71 -18.46
N VAL A 505 11.95 10.51 -19.21
CA VAL A 505 12.71 11.61 -19.85
C VAL A 505 11.84 12.40 -20.81
N GLY A 506 11.04 11.70 -21.64
CA GLY A 506 10.12 12.34 -22.58
C GLY A 506 9.07 13.21 -21.87
N GLU A 507 8.46 12.70 -20.80
CA GLU A 507 7.48 13.44 -20.00
C GLU A 507 8.12 14.63 -19.28
N SER A 508 9.33 14.48 -18.72
CA SER A 508 10.06 15.58 -18.10
C SER A 508 10.30 16.73 -19.07
N LYS A 509 10.76 16.42 -20.30
CA LYS A 509 10.99 17.43 -21.35
C LYS A 509 9.72 18.15 -21.79
N LYS A 510 8.58 17.45 -21.92
CA LYS A 510 7.28 18.05 -22.25
C LYS A 510 6.83 19.07 -21.21
N LYS A 511 7.27 18.90 -19.96
CA LYS A 511 6.93 19.77 -18.82
C LYS A 511 7.97 20.86 -18.54
N GLY A 512 8.94 21.03 -19.42
CA GLY A 512 9.96 22.08 -19.35
C GLY A 512 11.14 21.76 -18.44
N VAL A 513 11.29 20.51 -18.00
CA VAL A 513 12.50 20.05 -17.32
C VAL A 513 13.49 19.57 -18.36
N LYS A 514 14.66 20.21 -18.44
CA LYS A 514 15.74 19.84 -19.35
C LYS A 514 16.43 18.58 -18.84
N VAL A 515 16.69 17.63 -19.73
CA VAL A 515 17.53 16.46 -19.42
C VAL A 515 18.72 16.52 -20.36
N ILE A 516 19.92 16.69 -19.80
CA ILE A 516 21.18 16.68 -20.55
C ILE A 516 21.69 15.25 -20.74
N SER A 517 22.41 15.04 -21.85
CA SER A 517 22.99 13.73 -22.19
C SER A 517 24.02 13.28 -21.14
N PRO A 518 24.30 11.96 -21.06
CA PRO A 518 25.39 11.46 -20.22
C PRO A 518 26.70 12.20 -20.55
N ASP A 519 27.41 12.61 -19.51
CA ASP A 519 28.66 13.35 -19.59
C ASP A 519 29.60 12.83 -18.49
N ILE A 520 30.78 12.38 -18.85
CA ILE A 520 31.73 11.75 -17.93
C ILE A 520 32.22 12.71 -16.85
N ASN A 521 32.21 14.02 -17.13
CA ASN A 521 32.65 15.07 -16.23
C ASN A 521 31.52 15.62 -15.34
N GLN A 522 30.25 15.29 -15.61
CA GLN A 522 29.11 15.82 -14.86
C GLN A 522 28.23 14.73 -14.26
N SER A 523 28.10 13.58 -14.94
CA SER A 523 27.20 12.52 -14.53
C SER A 523 27.73 11.75 -13.32
N GLU A 524 26.81 11.31 -12.50
CA GLU A 524 27.01 10.38 -11.38
C GLU A 524 26.40 9.02 -11.76
N PHE A 525 26.41 8.05 -10.86
CA PHE A 525 25.73 6.78 -11.08
C PHE A 525 24.23 6.97 -11.25
N GLU A 526 23.60 7.66 -10.31
CA GLU A 526 22.19 8.02 -10.38
C GLU A 526 21.96 9.33 -11.16
N PHE A 527 20.70 9.61 -11.50
CA PHE A 527 20.33 10.90 -12.07
C PHE A 527 20.51 11.99 -11.00
N SER A 528 21.15 13.07 -11.40
CA SER A 528 21.41 14.25 -10.56
C SER A 528 20.84 15.52 -11.19
N ILE A 529 21.10 16.68 -10.62
CA ILE A 529 20.62 17.96 -11.15
C ILE A 529 21.73 19.02 -11.13
N ASN A 530 21.67 19.93 -12.08
CA ASN A 530 22.45 21.18 -12.04
C ASN A 530 21.67 22.30 -11.35
N ASP A 531 20.36 22.38 -11.58
CA ASP A 531 19.43 23.34 -11.01
C ASP A 531 18.00 22.74 -10.93
N ASN A 532 17.02 23.51 -10.45
CA ASN A 532 15.62 23.05 -10.31
C ASN A 532 14.89 22.78 -11.64
N LYS A 533 15.56 22.92 -12.78
CA LYS A 533 14.99 22.70 -14.12
C LYS A 533 15.84 21.80 -15.01
N THR A 534 17.03 21.38 -14.58
CA THR A 534 17.97 20.64 -15.40
C THR A 534 18.43 19.38 -14.71
N ILE A 535 18.08 18.24 -15.27
CA ILE A 535 18.50 16.90 -14.84
C ILE A 535 19.75 16.51 -15.62
N VAL A 536 20.73 15.93 -14.95
CA VAL A 536 21.93 15.30 -15.50
C VAL A 536 21.67 13.80 -15.59
N TYR A 537 21.89 13.20 -16.75
CA TYR A 537 21.63 11.79 -16.98
C TYR A 537 22.59 10.91 -16.17
N GLY A 538 22.06 9.92 -15.44
CA GLY A 538 22.85 8.98 -14.65
C GLY A 538 23.56 7.94 -15.51
N LEU A 539 24.85 7.70 -15.28
CA LEU A 539 25.64 6.71 -16.03
C LEU A 539 25.15 5.29 -15.76
N GLY A 540 24.60 5.00 -14.59
CA GLY A 540 24.01 3.70 -14.24
C GLY A 540 22.81 3.29 -15.09
N ALA A 541 22.13 4.24 -15.74
CA ALA A 541 21.03 3.95 -16.67
C ALA A 541 21.54 3.52 -18.07
N ILE A 542 22.85 3.53 -18.31
CA ILE A 542 23.45 3.04 -19.56
C ILE A 542 23.65 1.53 -19.42
N LYS A 543 23.06 0.76 -20.34
CA LYS A 543 23.15 -0.70 -20.32
C LYS A 543 24.60 -1.20 -20.29
N GLY A 544 24.93 -2.00 -19.28
CA GLY A 544 26.26 -2.58 -19.10
C GLY A 544 27.24 -1.72 -18.29
N VAL A 545 26.80 -0.58 -17.79
CA VAL A 545 27.60 0.27 -16.88
C VAL A 545 27.21 -0.03 -15.43
N GLY A 546 28.16 -0.57 -14.67
CA GLY A 546 27.95 -0.94 -13.27
C GLY A 546 28.34 0.18 -12.30
N GLU A 547 27.78 0.15 -11.10
CA GLU A 547 27.98 1.17 -10.07
C GLU A 547 29.45 1.32 -9.65
N ALA A 548 30.16 0.20 -9.45
CA ALA A 548 31.57 0.22 -9.07
C ALA A 548 32.44 0.99 -10.09
N LEU A 549 32.20 0.77 -11.40
CA LEU A 549 32.91 1.48 -12.46
C LEU A 549 32.63 2.98 -12.41
N VAL A 550 31.37 3.36 -12.24
CA VAL A 550 31.01 4.79 -12.20
C VAL A 550 31.60 5.48 -10.97
N ASN A 551 31.60 4.80 -9.83
CA ASN A 551 32.20 5.35 -8.60
C ASN A 551 33.71 5.60 -8.78
N GLU A 552 34.44 4.72 -9.47
CA GLU A 552 35.85 4.95 -9.81
C GLU A 552 36.02 6.15 -10.76
N ILE A 553 35.17 6.28 -11.79
CA ILE A 553 35.18 7.44 -12.69
C ILE A 553 34.96 8.75 -11.94
N VAL A 554 33.96 8.77 -11.04
CA VAL A 554 33.64 9.95 -10.23
C VAL A 554 34.78 10.28 -9.27
N PHE A 555 35.31 9.26 -8.60
CA PHE A 555 36.44 9.42 -7.68
C PHE A 555 37.65 10.00 -8.38
N GLU A 556 38.01 9.47 -9.54
CA GLU A 556 39.20 9.92 -10.33
C GLU A 556 39.07 11.40 -10.72
N ARG A 557 37.90 11.80 -11.29
CA ARG A 557 37.69 13.21 -11.68
C ARG A 557 37.67 14.17 -10.49
N GLU A 558 37.22 13.73 -9.29
CA GLU A 558 37.23 14.54 -8.09
C GLU A 558 38.64 14.76 -7.53
N GLN A 559 39.55 13.80 -7.74
CA GLN A 559 40.93 13.88 -7.28
C GLN A 559 41.84 14.62 -8.27
N ASN A 560 41.66 14.36 -9.57
CA ASN A 560 42.60 14.79 -10.60
C ASN A 560 42.05 15.84 -11.59
N GLY A 561 40.75 16.14 -11.50
CA GLY A 561 40.05 17.10 -12.36
C GLY A 561 39.30 16.43 -13.51
N ASP A 562 38.67 17.28 -14.35
CA ASP A 562 37.86 16.80 -15.47
C ASP A 562 38.71 16.07 -16.51
N TYR A 563 38.15 14.98 -17.06
CA TYR A 563 38.76 14.28 -18.21
C TYR A 563 38.81 15.20 -19.43
N LEU A 564 39.98 15.33 -20.02
CA LEU A 564 40.22 16.25 -21.14
C LEU A 564 39.74 15.65 -22.47
N ASP A 565 39.98 14.36 -22.66
CA ASP A 565 39.57 13.62 -23.86
C ASP A 565 39.47 12.10 -23.56
N ILE A 566 39.20 11.30 -24.59
CA ILE A 566 39.06 9.85 -24.46
C ILE A 566 40.38 9.16 -24.07
N PHE A 567 41.54 9.73 -24.42
CA PHE A 567 42.82 9.15 -24.06
C PHE A 567 43.09 9.35 -22.57
N ASP A 568 42.81 10.53 -22.07
CA ASP A 568 42.89 10.84 -20.66
C ASP A 568 41.98 9.95 -19.81
N PHE A 569 40.80 9.64 -20.34
CA PHE A 569 39.86 8.69 -19.70
C PHE A 569 40.37 7.23 -19.72
N CYS A 570 41.16 6.83 -20.72
CA CYS A 570 41.63 5.45 -20.87
C CYS A 570 42.96 5.17 -20.12
N PHE A 571 43.66 6.19 -19.71
CA PHE A 571 44.92 6.11 -18.95
C PHE A 571 44.73 6.32 -17.48
#